data_664c5dc59defff701f447ab6e9484fb9
#
_entry.id   664c5dc59defff701f447ab6e9484fb9
#
_cell.length_a   1.000
_cell.length_b   1.000
_cell.length_c   1.000
_cell.angle_alpha   90.00
_cell.angle_beta   90.00
_cell.angle_gamma   90.00
#
_symmetry.space_group_name_H-M   'P 1'
#
loop_
_entity.id
_entity.type
_entity.pdbx_description
1 polymer ?
#
loop_
_entity_poly.entity_id
_entity_poly.type
_entity_poly.pdbx_seq_one_letter_code
_entity_poly.pdbx_strand_id
1 'polypeptide(L)'
;MKLLHTGTHFRRLVARPATVAVLTVGLLAAAPQFSSSVSAKASAPSCTTPVTSAPTGRATVSTKSTEFGTVLSVGSGALSGCSLYLITSDELHSLTFGLAAFACSDGPNPIGQPCDTVLWPALLTKGAPIAGPGVKRNLLGTLTRTDVLSGESVQQVTYAGLPLYRFFQDESAEETDGANLFDPVTSPSGTWYLVDPGRGNPAPGRLQMASEKVSGSKVLAATMDNDFSLLPGGSFPVYTLSNKNGQACQTYCALLWPPVLTSGQPEAGNGVAQHALGVVVRPDGTRQVTYKGKPLYLFIEDAYIPGVTGTQSINGAGAVTPWGTFNTIPLS
;
A
#
# COMPACT_ATOMS: atom_id res chain seq x y z
N MET A 1 12.25 -7.13 -46.48
CA MET A 1 11.67 -8.47 -46.70
C MET A 1 12.17 -9.38 -45.60
N LYS A 2 11.26 -9.97 -44.85
CA LYS A 2 11.23 -10.91 -43.73
C LYS A 2 10.83 -10.29 -42.39
N LEU A 3 9.52 -10.44 -42.15
CA LEU A 3 8.88 -10.39 -40.85
C LEU A 3 9.31 -11.60 -40.00
N LEU A 4 9.46 -11.39 -38.71
CA LEU A 4 9.38 -12.47 -37.74
C LEU A 4 8.42 -12.02 -36.61
N HIS A 5 7.39 -12.82 -36.48
CA HIS A 5 6.33 -12.78 -35.47
C HIS A 5 6.86 -13.09 -34.08
N THR A 6 6.42 -12.35 -33.07
CA THR A 6 6.38 -12.84 -31.70
C THR A 6 4.94 -12.82 -31.21
N GLY A 7 4.50 -14.00 -30.76
CA GLY A 7 3.10 -14.28 -30.49
C GLY A 7 2.62 -13.74 -29.14
N THR A 8 1.50 -13.10 -29.21
CA THR A 8 0.65 -12.74 -28.08
C THR A 8 -0.24 -13.91 -27.70
N HIS A 9 -0.15 -14.41 -26.49
CA HIS A 9 -1.06 -15.41 -25.94
C HIS A 9 -2.39 -14.76 -25.56
N PHE A 10 -3.34 -14.77 -26.47
CA PHE A 10 -4.75 -14.52 -26.18
C PHE A 10 -5.37 -15.78 -25.53
N ARG A 11 -5.79 -15.70 -24.27
CA ARG A 11 -6.70 -16.70 -23.70
C ARG A 11 -8.07 -16.55 -24.33
N ARG A 12 -8.46 -17.57 -25.10
CA ARG A 12 -9.80 -17.68 -25.69
C ARG A 12 -10.82 -18.01 -24.59
N LEU A 13 -11.83 -17.15 -24.47
CA LEU A 13 -13.08 -17.52 -23.83
C LEU A 13 -13.79 -18.60 -24.70
N VAL A 14 -14.01 -19.76 -24.12
CA VAL A 14 -14.81 -20.83 -24.75
C VAL A 14 -16.27 -20.62 -24.34
N ALA A 15 -17.07 -20.17 -25.29
CA ALA A 15 -18.52 -20.14 -25.13
C ALA A 15 -19.08 -21.58 -25.15
N ARG A 16 -19.90 -21.95 -24.18
CA ARG A 16 -20.63 -23.20 -24.11
C ARG A 16 -21.90 -23.10 -24.95
N PRO A 17 -22.25 -24.12 -25.77
CA PRO A 17 -23.50 -24.10 -26.51
C PRO A 17 -24.70 -24.44 -25.61
N ALA A 18 -25.81 -23.77 -25.85
CA ALA A 18 -27.08 -24.02 -25.21
C ALA A 18 -27.67 -25.33 -25.75
N THR A 19 -27.98 -26.25 -24.85
CA THR A 19 -28.66 -27.51 -25.20
C THR A 19 -30.18 -27.32 -25.02
N VAL A 20 -30.91 -27.56 -26.11
CA VAL A 20 -32.36 -27.58 -26.13
C VAL A 20 -32.85 -28.87 -25.44
N ALA A 21 -33.69 -28.73 -24.42
CA ALA A 21 -34.32 -29.85 -23.75
C ALA A 21 -35.65 -30.23 -24.42
N VAL A 22 -35.76 -31.48 -24.86
CA VAL A 22 -36.99 -32.12 -25.32
C VAL A 22 -37.74 -32.62 -24.09
N LEU A 23 -39.01 -32.23 -23.95
CA LEU A 23 -39.91 -32.74 -22.92
C LEU A 23 -40.37 -34.16 -23.32
N THR A 24 -40.07 -35.14 -22.46
CA THR A 24 -40.79 -36.42 -22.43
C THR A 24 -41.48 -36.59 -21.08
N VAL A 25 -42.78 -36.78 -21.12
CA VAL A 25 -43.64 -37.09 -19.97
C VAL A 25 -43.47 -38.56 -19.59
N GLY A 26 -43.09 -38.83 -18.34
CA GLY A 26 -42.96 -40.20 -17.83
C GLY A 26 -43.11 -40.30 -16.32
N LEU A 27 -44.14 -40.96 -15.90
CA LEU A 27 -44.56 -41.55 -14.61
C LEU A 27 -43.76 -41.24 -13.32
N LEU A 28 -44.56 -40.86 -12.30
CA LEU A 28 -44.18 -40.73 -10.88
C LEU A 28 -43.64 -42.06 -10.30
N ALA A 29 -42.42 -41.95 -9.76
CA ALA A 29 -41.95 -42.80 -8.68
C ALA A 29 -41.41 -41.85 -7.59
N ALA A 30 -42.01 -41.91 -6.39
CA ALA A 30 -41.56 -41.09 -5.23
C ALA A 30 -40.20 -41.61 -4.75
N ALA A 31 -39.17 -40.88 -5.01
CA ALA A 31 -37.84 -41.07 -4.38
C ALA A 31 -37.70 -40.20 -3.11
N PRO A 32 -37.01 -40.66 -2.06
CA PRO A 32 -36.84 -39.88 -0.84
C PRO A 32 -36.01 -38.60 -1.15
N GLN A 33 -36.58 -37.49 -0.79
CA GLN A 33 -35.91 -36.20 -0.90
C GLN A 33 -34.78 -36.11 0.14
N PHE A 34 -33.57 -36.42 -0.27
CA PHE A 34 -32.38 -35.96 0.48
C PHE A 34 -32.29 -34.44 0.31
N SER A 35 -32.78 -33.72 1.30
CA SER A 35 -32.47 -32.27 1.45
C SER A 35 -31.01 -32.14 1.72
N SER A 36 -30.18 -32.02 0.69
CA SER A 36 -28.81 -31.52 0.83
C SER A 36 -28.92 -30.05 1.23
N SER A 37 -28.80 -29.78 2.52
CA SER A 37 -28.55 -28.45 2.98
C SER A 37 -27.18 -28.02 2.45
N VAL A 38 -27.17 -27.38 1.29
CA VAL A 38 -26.01 -26.63 0.83
C VAL A 38 -25.86 -25.49 1.84
N SER A 39 -24.97 -25.72 2.82
CA SER A 39 -24.53 -24.62 3.71
C SER A 39 -23.92 -23.57 2.79
N ALA A 40 -24.60 -22.47 2.59
CA ALA A 40 -24.03 -21.32 1.89
C ALA A 40 -22.79 -20.92 2.68
N LYS A 41 -21.62 -21.23 2.14
CA LYS A 41 -20.35 -20.72 2.65
C LYS A 41 -20.52 -19.20 2.65
N ALA A 42 -20.57 -18.58 3.83
CA ALA A 42 -20.61 -17.14 3.93
C ALA A 42 -19.47 -16.61 3.04
N SER A 43 -19.81 -15.74 2.09
CA SER A 43 -18.79 -15.08 1.27
C SER A 43 -17.82 -14.40 2.19
N ALA A 44 -16.52 -14.58 1.95
CA ALA A 44 -15.49 -13.87 2.70
C ALA A 44 -15.80 -12.37 2.66
N PRO A 45 -15.52 -11.63 3.74
CA PRO A 45 -15.78 -10.18 3.77
C PRO A 45 -14.98 -9.51 2.64
N SER A 46 -15.66 -8.67 1.86
CA SER A 46 -15.00 -7.85 0.84
C SER A 46 -14.37 -6.63 1.52
N CYS A 47 -13.06 -6.52 1.44
CA CYS A 47 -12.32 -5.39 2.02
C CYS A 47 -12.40 -4.11 1.17
N THR A 48 -12.88 -4.22 -0.06
CA THR A 48 -13.02 -3.13 -1.05
C THR A 48 -14.13 -2.12 -0.74
N THR A 49 -14.96 -2.40 0.29
CA THR A 49 -16.13 -1.57 0.60
C THR A 49 -15.73 -0.12 0.92
N PRO A 50 -16.18 0.89 0.15
CA PRO A 50 -15.95 2.28 0.46
C PRO A 50 -16.57 2.72 1.80
N VAL A 51 -16.10 3.82 2.34
CA VAL A 51 -16.78 4.49 3.45
C VAL A 51 -17.95 5.28 2.86
N THR A 52 -19.17 4.86 3.19
CA THR A 52 -20.41 5.49 2.69
C THR A 52 -21.27 6.12 3.78
N SER A 53 -20.89 5.94 5.05
CA SER A 53 -21.62 6.47 6.21
C SER A 53 -20.74 6.52 7.46
N ALA A 54 -21.13 7.35 8.40
CA ALA A 54 -20.52 7.40 9.73
C ALA A 54 -20.64 6.04 10.46
N PRO A 55 -19.65 5.67 11.30
CA PRO A 55 -19.67 4.40 12.00
C PRO A 55 -20.77 4.36 13.07
N THR A 56 -21.47 3.25 13.16
CA THR A 56 -22.53 3.04 14.19
C THR A 56 -21.98 2.48 15.49
N GLY A 57 -20.77 1.94 15.49
CA GLY A 57 -20.15 1.27 16.64
C GLY A 57 -18.63 1.51 16.72
N ARG A 58 -18.04 0.91 17.76
CA ARG A 58 -16.59 0.96 17.99
C ARG A 58 -15.87 0.00 17.06
N ALA A 59 -14.84 0.48 16.39
CA ALA A 59 -13.96 -0.38 15.60
C ALA A 59 -13.15 -1.31 16.53
N THR A 60 -12.97 -2.55 16.11
CA THR A 60 -12.02 -3.49 16.73
C THR A 60 -10.82 -3.64 15.81
N VAL A 61 -9.62 -3.51 16.37
CA VAL A 61 -8.36 -3.80 15.68
C VAL A 61 -7.81 -5.09 16.24
N SER A 62 -7.35 -5.99 15.37
CA SER A 62 -6.76 -7.28 15.70
C SER A 62 -5.45 -7.47 14.94
N THR A 63 -4.89 -8.67 14.97
CA THR A 63 -3.73 -9.04 14.18
C THR A 63 -4.01 -10.25 13.31
N LYS A 64 -3.31 -10.34 12.18
CA LYS A 64 -3.27 -11.53 11.32
C LYS A 64 -1.83 -11.83 10.90
N SER A 65 -1.57 -13.08 10.51
CA SER A 65 -0.30 -13.49 9.90
C SER A 65 -0.38 -13.35 8.39
N THR A 66 0.66 -12.78 7.79
CA THR A 66 0.82 -12.60 6.34
C THR A 66 2.25 -12.95 5.94
N GLU A 67 2.59 -12.90 4.69
CA GLU A 67 3.97 -12.99 4.20
C GLU A 67 4.87 -11.86 4.73
N PHE A 68 4.28 -10.71 5.11
CA PHE A 68 4.96 -9.57 5.75
C PHE A 68 5.17 -9.77 7.26
N GLY A 69 4.80 -10.92 7.80
CA GLY A 69 4.79 -11.21 9.24
C GLY A 69 3.42 -10.98 9.88
N THR A 70 3.42 -10.73 11.19
CA THR A 70 2.19 -10.38 11.91
C THR A 70 1.90 -8.89 11.74
N VAL A 71 0.70 -8.57 11.23
CA VAL A 71 0.28 -7.20 10.92
C VAL A 71 -1.08 -6.89 11.53
N LEU A 72 -1.44 -5.61 11.59
CA LEU A 72 -2.77 -5.19 12.03
C LEU A 72 -3.85 -5.53 10.99
N SER A 73 -5.03 -5.86 11.49
CA SER A 73 -6.24 -6.12 10.70
C SER A 73 -7.49 -5.60 11.41
N VAL A 74 -8.59 -5.48 10.69
CA VAL A 74 -9.92 -5.23 11.29
C VAL A 74 -10.33 -6.46 12.09
N GLY A 75 -10.71 -6.28 13.35
CA GLY A 75 -10.93 -7.37 14.28
C GLY A 75 -12.37 -7.92 14.33
N SER A 76 -13.34 -7.19 13.81
CA SER A 76 -14.76 -7.63 13.88
C SER A 76 -15.65 -6.94 12.85
N GLY A 77 -16.85 -7.47 12.66
CA GLY A 77 -17.85 -6.97 11.72
C GLY A 77 -17.65 -7.49 10.30
N ALA A 78 -18.32 -6.86 9.34
CA ALA A 78 -18.31 -7.25 7.93
C ALA A 78 -16.92 -7.12 7.27
N LEU A 79 -16.00 -6.36 7.87
CA LEU A 79 -14.64 -6.12 7.39
C LEU A 79 -13.59 -6.92 8.19
N SER A 80 -14.03 -7.88 9.02
CA SER A 80 -13.11 -8.66 9.86
C SER A 80 -12.03 -9.34 9.03
N GLY A 81 -10.76 -9.19 9.44
CA GLY A 81 -9.60 -9.74 8.76
C GLY A 81 -8.97 -8.83 7.71
N CYS A 82 -9.68 -7.80 7.23
CA CYS A 82 -9.11 -6.85 6.27
C CYS A 82 -7.83 -6.22 6.79
N SER A 83 -6.82 -6.12 5.92
CA SER A 83 -5.52 -5.51 6.22
C SER A 83 -5.65 -4.05 6.62
N LEU A 84 -4.79 -3.60 7.54
CA LEU A 84 -4.71 -2.21 7.93
C LEU A 84 -3.34 -1.64 7.55
N TYR A 85 -3.41 -0.44 7.00
CA TYR A 85 -2.29 0.29 6.44
C TYR A 85 -2.11 1.63 7.11
N LEU A 86 -0.89 2.15 7.05
CA LEU A 86 -0.53 3.53 7.30
C LEU A 86 0.15 4.12 6.07
N ILE A 87 0.12 5.43 5.94
CA ILE A 87 0.93 6.15 4.95
C ILE A 87 1.95 7.05 5.65
N THR A 88 3.18 7.07 5.15
CA THR A 88 4.29 7.81 5.78
C THR A 88 4.10 9.33 5.74
N SER A 89 3.36 9.85 4.77
CA SER A 89 3.12 11.28 4.62
C SER A 89 2.10 11.87 5.60
N ASP A 90 1.30 11.06 6.30
CA ASP A 90 0.39 11.57 7.34
C ASP A 90 1.15 12.24 8.49
N GLU A 91 2.33 11.73 8.86
CA GLU A 91 3.19 12.37 9.85
C GLU A 91 3.70 13.74 9.38
N LEU A 92 4.14 13.84 8.12
CA LEU A 92 4.57 15.10 7.53
C LEU A 92 3.44 16.13 7.51
N HIS A 93 2.24 15.70 7.13
CA HIS A 93 1.08 16.57 7.05
C HIS A 93 0.72 17.14 8.42
N SER A 94 0.74 16.32 9.46
CA SER A 94 0.53 16.72 10.85
C SER A 94 1.57 17.75 11.32
N LEU A 95 2.84 17.53 11.04
CA LEU A 95 3.93 18.44 11.43
C LEU A 95 3.90 19.78 10.67
N THR A 96 3.49 19.77 9.41
CA THR A 96 3.52 20.98 8.56
C THR A 96 2.33 21.91 8.83
N PHE A 97 1.15 21.35 9.10
CA PHE A 97 -0.09 22.14 9.23
C PHE A 97 -0.63 22.22 10.66
N GLY A 98 0.02 21.60 11.63
CA GLY A 98 -0.22 21.79 13.07
C GLY A 98 -1.55 21.26 13.62
N LEU A 99 -2.36 20.60 12.81
CA LEU A 99 -3.63 19.97 13.17
C LEU A 99 -3.75 18.67 12.37
N ALA A 100 -4.68 17.79 12.76
CA ALA A 100 -4.97 16.51 12.13
C ALA A 100 -5.32 16.65 10.63
N ALA A 101 -4.33 17.06 9.85
CA ALA A 101 -4.39 17.11 8.42
C ALA A 101 -3.89 15.75 7.91
N PHE A 102 -4.71 15.10 7.11
CA PHE A 102 -4.42 13.79 6.55
C PHE A 102 -3.89 13.95 5.14
N ALA A 103 -2.78 13.30 4.81
CA ALA A 103 -2.26 13.27 3.44
C ALA A 103 -3.28 12.58 2.50
N CYS A 104 -3.91 11.52 3.00
CA CYS A 104 -5.04 10.88 2.33
C CYS A 104 -6.35 11.57 2.74
N SER A 105 -6.86 12.41 1.87
CA SER A 105 -8.12 13.14 2.02
C SER A 105 -8.87 13.16 0.68
N ASP A 106 -10.15 13.52 0.71
CA ASP A 106 -11.00 13.56 -0.48
C ASP A 106 -10.79 14.83 -1.35
N GLY A 107 -9.69 15.52 -1.14
CA GLY A 107 -9.29 16.65 -1.96
C GLY A 107 -8.99 16.28 -3.43
N PRO A 108 -8.75 17.26 -4.29
CA PRO A 108 -8.35 16.99 -5.67
C PRO A 108 -7.09 16.11 -5.72
N ASN A 109 -7.16 15.03 -6.49
CA ASN A 109 -6.03 14.16 -6.73
C ASN A 109 -5.92 13.79 -8.22
N PRO A 110 -4.76 13.28 -8.67
CA PRO A 110 -4.49 13.01 -10.08
C PRO A 110 -5.47 12.07 -10.76
N ILE A 111 -6.11 11.16 -10.03
CA ILE A 111 -7.01 10.15 -10.60
C ILE A 111 -8.50 10.50 -10.41
N GLY A 112 -8.80 11.62 -9.74
CA GLY A 112 -10.17 12.10 -9.57
C GLY A 112 -11.07 11.22 -8.69
N GLN A 113 -10.48 10.36 -7.83
CA GLN A 113 -11.20 9.51 -6.89
C GLN A 113 -10.90 9.94 -5.45
N PRO A 114 -11.89 9.93 -4.55
CA PRO A 114 -11.67 10.22 -3.14
C PRO A 114 -10.64 9.28 -2.52
N CYS A 115 -9.65 9.83 -1.80
CA CYS A 115 -8.61 9.02 -1.18
C CYS A 115 -9.14 8.21 -0.01
N ASP A 116 -9.67 8.87 1.01
CA ASP A 116 -9.99 8.26 2.31
C ASP A 116 -11.38 7.62 2.41
N THR A 117 -12.21 7.78 1.39
CA THR A 117 -13.52 7.12 1.30
C THR A 117 -13.54 5.98 0.31
N VAL A 118 -12.76 6.04 -0.78
CA VAL A 118 -12.80 5.09 -1.89
C VAL A 118 -11.49 4.31 -2.02
N LEU A 119 -10.36 4.99 -2.24
CA LEU A 119 -9.09 4.32 -2.57
C LEU A 119 -8.44 3.68 -1.33
N TRP A 120 -8.40 4.43 -0.25
CA TRP A 120 -7.87 4.02 1.04
C TRP A 120 -8.90 4.27 2.13
N PRO A 121 -9.98 3.47 2.19
CA PRO A 121 -11.07 3.72 3.11
C PRO A 121 -10.59 3.81 4.56
N ALA A 122 -10.81 4.97 5.18
CA ALA A 122 -10.42 5.23 6.57
C ALA A 122 -11.08 4.23 7.52
N LEU A 123 -10.35 3.73 8.53
CA LEU A 123 -10.97 2.93 9.59
C LEU A 123 -11.64 3.85 10.60
N LEU A 124 -12.93 4.07 10.43
CA LEU A 124 -13.73 4.92 11.31
C LEU A 124 -14.23 4.19 12.55
N THR A 125 -14.47 4.93 13.64
CA THR A 125 -14.97 4.38 14.91
C THR A 125 -15.90 5.37 15.62
N LYS A 126 -16.90 4.86 16.32
CA LYS A 126 -17.71 5.64 17.25
C LYS A 126 -17.19 5.47 18.68
N GLY A 127 -16.30 6.38 19.09
CA GLY A 127 -15.61 6.31 20.38
C GLY A 127 -14.33 5.48 20.36
N ALA A 128 -13.73 5.24 21.51
CA ALA A 128 -12.42 4.59 21.63
C ALA A 128 -12.41 3.19 20.99
N PRO A 129 -11.45 2.87 20.11
CA PRO A 129 -11.36 1.56 19.46
C PRO A 129 -11.09 0.44 20.46
N ILE A 130 -11.38 -0.78 20.07
CA ILE A 130 -11.19 -1.99 20.88
C ILE A 130 -9.92 -2.69 20.42
N ALA A 131 -9.01 -2.98 21.38
CA ALA A 131 -7.86 -3.83 21.12
C ALA A 131 -8.27 -5.29 21.14
N GLY A 132 -8.17 -5.97 20.02
CA GLY A 132 -8.30 -7.41 19.89
C GLY A 132 -6.99 -8.14 20.22
N PRO A 133 -6.93 -9.46 19.98
CA PRO A 133 -5.73 -10.26 20.22
C PRO A 133 -4.49 -9.70 19.51
N GLY A 134 -3.36 -9.67 20.20
CA GLY A 134 -2.07 -9.23 19.66
C GLY A 134 -1.87 -7.72 19.55
N VAL A 135 -2.90 -6.90 19.77
CA VAL A 135 -2.87 -5.45 19.64
C VAL A 135 -2.46 -4.78 20.95
N LYS A 136 -1.49 -3.88 20.92
CA LYS A 136 -1.11 -3.06 22.08
C LYS A 136 -2.11 -1.92 22.28
N ARG A 137 -2.94 -2.02 23.31
CA ARG A 137 -3.98 -1.03 23.63
C ARG A 137 -3.44 0.39 23.77
N ASN A 138 -2.25 0.56 24.32
CA ASN A 138 -1.61 1.87 24.54
C ASN A 138 -1.15 2.56 23.25
N LEU A 139 -1.12 1.84 22.14
CA LEU A 139 -0.83 2.41 20.81
C LEU A 139 -2.11 2.77 20.04
N LEU A 140 -3.27 2.25 20.46
CA LEU A 140 -4.55 2.61 19.85
C LEU A 140 -5.02 3.99 20.33
N GLY A 141 -5.51 4.78 19.38
CA GLY A 141 -6.09 6.09 19.63
C GLY A 141 -7.09 6.46 18.55
N THR A 142 -7.47 7.73 18.53
CA THR A 142 -8.33 8.31 17.50
C THR A 142 -7.85 9.70 17.13
N LEU A 143 -8.08 10.07 15.87
CA LEU A 143 -8.02 11.45 15.38
C LEU A 143 -9.38 11.85 14.82
N THR A 144 -9.73 13.11 15.03
CA THR A 144 -10.96 13.68 14.45
C THR A 144 -10.65 14.15 13.04
N ARG A 145 -11.53 13.79 12.09
CA ARG A 145 -11.53 14.30 10.74
C ARG A 145 -12.93 14.74 10.34
N THR A 146 -13.03 15.61 9.36
CA THR A 146 -14.32 15.95 8.74
C THR A 146 -14.64 14.88 7.70
N ASP A 147 -15.79 14.25 7.84
CA ASP A 147 -16.32 13.33 6.83
C ASP A 147 -16.78 14.15 5.62
N VAL A 148 -16.18 13.89 4.46
CA VAL A 148 -16.44 14.65 3.24
C VAL A 148 -17.85 14.41 2.70
N LEU A 149 -18.43 13.24 2.99
CA LEU A 149 -19.77 12.87 2.52
C LEU A 149 -20.87 13.56 3.31
N SER A 150 -20.70 13.69 4.62
CA SER A 150 -21.72 14.31 5.51
C SER A 150 -21.35 15.71 5.99
N GLY A 151 -20.09 16.12 5.88
CA GLY A 151 -19.57 17.33 6.51
C GLY A 151 -19.48 17.25 8.03
N GLU A 152 -19.78 16.10 8.63
CA GLU A 152 -19.75 15.88 10.08
C GLU A 152 -18.34 15.49 10.55
N SER A 153 -18.07 15.76 11.83
CA SER A 153 -16.83 15.29 12.46
C SER A 153 -16.96 13.82 12.82
N VAL A 154 -16.05 13.00 12.26
CA VAL A 154 -15.94 11.57 12.57
C VAL A 154 -14.59 11.25 13.20
N GLN A 155 -14.51 10.12 13.89
CA GLN A 155 -13.28 9.65 14.49
C GLN A 155 -12.68 8.54 13.64
N GLN A 156 -11.43 8.71 13.24
CA GLN A 156 -10.62 7.68 12.61
C GLN A 156 -9.71 7.01 13.64
N VAL A 157 -9.60 5.69 13.57
CA VAL A 157 -8.68 4.92 14.43
C VAL A 157 -7.24 5.25 14.07
N THR A 158 -6.41 5.40 15.10
CA THR A 158 -4.95 5.53 14.96
C THR A 158 -4.22 4.40 15.65
N TYR A 159 -2.99 4.13 15.20
CA TYR A 159 -2.05 3.27 15.89
C TYR A 159 -0.69 3.95 15.95
N ALA A 160 -0.11 4.03 17.14
CA ALA A 160 1.09 4.83 17.42
C ALA A 160 0.97 6.29 16.92
N GLY A 161 -0.26 6.84 16.94
CA GLY A 161 -0.56 8.21 16.49
C GLY A 161 -0.85 8.36 15.00
N LEU A 162 -0.60 7.34 14.18
CA LEU A 162 -0.85 7.39 12.73
C LEU A 162 -2.22 6.82 12.38
N PRO A 163 -2.99 7.46 11.48
CA PRO A 163 -4.30 7.00 11.03
C PRO A 163 -4.21 5.65 10.33
N LEU A 164 -5.24 4.83 10.50
CA LEU A 164 -5.35 3.52 9.88
C LEU A 164 -6.34 3.53 8.73
N TYR A 165 -5.97 2.84 7.65
CA TYR A 165 -6.74 2.72 6.42
C TYR A 165 -6.84 1.27 5.98
N ARG A 166 -7.81 0.98 5.10
CA ARG A 166 -7.90 -0.24 4.29
C ARG A 166 -7.46 0.07 2.87
N PHE A 167 -7.33 -0.92 2.03
CA PHE A 167 -7.03 -0.73 0.61
C PHE A 167 -8.21 -1.23 -0.26
N PHE A 168 -8.59 -0.46 -1.28
CA PHE A 168 -9.77 -0.75 -2.08
C PHE A 168 -9.61 -1.95 -3.03
N GLN A 169 -8.40 -2.42 -3.27
CA GLN A 169 -8.11 -3.60 -4.08
C GLN A 169 -7.86 -4.86 -3.27
N ASP A 170 -7.80 -4.78 -1.94
CA ASP A 170 -7.85 -5.97 -1.10
C ASP A 170 -9.27 -6.58 -1.21
N GLU A 171 -9.49 -7.49 -2.17
CA GLU A 171 -10.80 -8.10 -2.40
C GLU A 171 -11.23 -9.01 -1.26
N SER A 172 -10.28 -9.54 -0.52
CA SER A 172 -10.50 -10.45 0.61
C SER A 172 -9.65 -10.10 1.83
N ALA A 173 -9.99 -10.73 2.97
CA ALA A 173 -9.24 -10.60 4.21
C ALA A 173 -7.81 -11.16 4.15
N GLU A 174 -7.46 -11.91 3.14
CA GLU A 174 -6.16 -12.55 2.99
C GLU A 174 -5.18 -11.71 2.18
N GLU A 175 -5.69 -10.72 1.45
CA GLU A 175 -4.90 -9.88 0.56
C GLU A 175 -4.20 -8.72 1.28
N THR A 176 -3.13 -8.27 0.67
CA THR A 176 -2.23 -7.24 1.19
C THR A 176 -1.67 -6.38 0.05
N ASP A 177 -2.47 -6.17 -1.01
CA ASP A 177 -2.04 -5.59 -2.28
C ASP A 177 -1.62 -4.11 -2.18
N GLY A 178 -2.03 -3.44 -1.09
CA GLY A 178 -1.57 -2.09 -0.78
C GLY A 178 -0.19 -2.00 -0.13
N ALA A 179 0.45 -3.13 0.18
CA ALA A 179 1.72 -3.12 0.90
C ALA A 179 2.88 -2.62 0.03
N ASN A 180 3.72 -1.73 0.59
CA ASN A 180 4.87 -1.10 -0.09
C ASN A 180 4.49 -0.22 -1.31
N LEU A 181 3.25 0.22 -1.41
CA LEU A 181 2.81 1.06 -2.51
C LEU A 181 3.26 2.51 -2.29
N PHE A 182 4.08 3.04 -3.22
CA PHE A 182 4.40 4.48 -3.26
C PHE A 182 3.30 5.21 -4.03
N ASP A 183 2.54 6.04 -3.33
CA ASP A 183 1.27 6.56 -3.81
C ASP A 183 1.38 8.04 -4.21
N PRO A 184 1.09 8.37 -5.48
CA PRO A 184 1.02 9.74 -5.96
C PRO A 184 -0.33 10.42 -5.68
N VAL A 185 -1.33 9.68 -5.19
CA VAL A 185 -2.70 10.18 -4.98
C VAL A 185 -2.81 11.04 -3.75
N THR A 186 -1.94 10.81 -2.78
CA THR A 186 -1.89 11.61 -1.55
C THR A 186 -1.14 12.93 -1.77
N SER A 187 -1.40 13.92 -0.93
CA SER A 187 -0.71 15.21 -0.95
C SER A 187 -0.24 15.61 0.45
N PRO A 188 1.07 15.51 0.72
CA PRO A 188 2.16 15.01 -0.15
C PRO A 188 2.10 13.50 -0.37
N SER A 189 2.76 13.03 -1.43
CA SER A 189 2.92 11.60 -1.71
C SER A 189 3.61 10.86 -0.58
N GLY A 190 3.30 9.58 -0.43
CA GLY A 190 3.89 8.76 0.62
C GLY A 190 3.95 7.29 0.23
N THR A 191 4.50 6.47 1.11
CA THR A 191 4.51 5.02 0.94
C THR A 191 3.53 4.39 1.92
N TRP A 192 2.66 3.54 1.39
CA TRP A 192 1.73 2.74 2.16
C TRP A 192 2.42 1.47 2.67
N TYR A 193 2.22 1.19 3.93
CA TYR A 193 2.74 0.00 4.58
C TYR A 193 1.68 -0.66 5.44
N LEU A 194 1.73 -1.99 5.51
CA LEU A 194 1.11 -2.73 6.61
C LEU A 194 1.74 -2.29 7.94
N VAL A 195 1.05 -2.53 9.04
CA VAL A 195 1.45 -2.02 10.35
C VAL A 195 1.92 -3.14 11.27
N ASP A 196 3.15 -3.03 11.78
CA ASP A 196 3.67 -3.89 12.85
C ASP A 196 2.90 -3.63 14.15
N PRO A 197 2.21 -4.63 14.73
CA PRO A 197 1.47 -4.46 15.98
C PRO A 197 2.37 -4.22 17.20
N GLY A 198 3.65 -4.55 17.08
CA GLY A 198 4.60 -4.41 18.19
C GLY A 198 4.98 -2.96 18.48
N ARG A 199 5.10 -2.14 17.46
CA ARG A 199 5.61 -0.76 17.57
C ARG A 199 4.74 0.29 16.86
N GLY A 200 3.84 -0.13 15.97
CA GLY A 200 3.12 0.77 15.06
C GLY A 200 3.99 1.25 13.89
N ASN A 201 5.14 0.63 13.69
CA ASN A 201 6.04 0.94 12.58
C ASN A 201 5.54 0.28 11.29
N PRO A 202 6.00 0.78 10.10
CA PRO A 202 5.84 0.07 8.85
C PRO A 202 6.30 -1.39 8.91
N ALA A 203 5.51 -2.30 8.36
CA ALA A 203 5.85 -3.70 8.11
C ALA A 203 6.07 -3.90 6.60
N PRO A 204 7.24 -3.56 6.06
CA PRO A 204 7.53 -3.68 4.64
C PRO A 204 7.78 -5.13 4.26
N GLY A 205 7.37 -5.50 3.04
CA GLY A 205 7.76 -6.77 2.43
C GLY A 205 9.24 -6.81 2.04
N ARG A 206 9.63 -7.90 1.39
CA ARG A 206 10.94 -7.98 0.75
C ARG A 206 10.92 -7.16 -0.53
N LEU A 207 11.87 -6.24 -0.68
CA LEU A 207 11.91 -5.31 -1.78
C LEU A 207 12.86 -5.80 -2.89
N GLN A 208 12.46 -5.64 -4.14
CA GLN A 208 13.30 -5.86 -5.30
C GLN A 208 13.91 -4.54 -5.78
N MET A 209 15.20 -4.58 -6.12
CA MET A 209 15.94 -3.43 -6.68
C MET A 209 16.32 -3.74 -8.11
N ALA A 210 15.95 -2.89 -9.05
CA ALA A 210 16.22 -3.09 -10.47
C ALA A 210 16.89 -1.86 -11.11
N SER A 211 17.40 -2.06 -12.33
CA SER A 211 17.88 -0.98 -13.17
C SER A 211 16.78 -0.53 -14.09
N GLU A 212 16.37 0.72 -13.96
CA GLU A 212 15.28 1.30 -14.76
C GLU A 212 15.77 2.50 -15.58
N LYS A 213 15.12 2.72 -16.72
CA LYS A 213 15.37 3.90 -17.55
C LYS A 213 14.37 4.99 -17.19
N VAL A 214 14.81 5.96 -16.40
CA VAL A 214 14.00 7.10 -15.97
C VAL A 214 14.53 8.37 -16.62
N SER A 215 13.66 9.14 -17.27
CA SER A 215 14.03 10.39 -17.97
C SER A 215 15.26 10.27 -18.88
N GLY A 216 15.38 9.12 -19.55
CA GLY A 216 16.50 8.84 -20.46
C GLY A 216 17.76 8.28 -19.81
N SER A 217 17.89 8.34 -18.50
CA SER A 217 19.03 7.81 -17.72
C SER A 217 18.71 6.45 -17.13
N LYS A 218 19.68 5.55 -17.12
CA LYS A 218 19.58 4.24 -16.47
C LYS A 218 20.01 4.39 -15.03
N VAL A 219 19.09 4.19 -14.09
CA VAL A 219 19.28 4.42 -12.65
C VAL A 219 18.84 3.22 -11.82
N LEU A 220 19.35 3.13 -10.60
CA LEU A 220 18.83 2.19 -9.61
C LEU A 220 17.44 2.64 -9.17
N ALA A 221 16.51 1.69 -9.13
CA ALA A 221 15.14 1.90 -8.72
C ALA A 221 14.67 0.80 -7.75
N ALA A 222 13.74 1.13 -6.88
CA ALA A 222 13.00 0.19 -6.07
C ALA A 222 11.77 -0.26 -6.84
N THR A 223 11.65 -1.55 -7.08
CA THR A 223 10.43 -2.14 -7.65
C THR A 223 9.47 -2.38 -6.50
N MET A 224 8.45 -1.55 -6.43
CA MET A 224 7.34 -1.72 -5.50
C MET A 224 6.40 -2.77 -6.11
N ASP A 225 6.05 -3.77 -5.32
CA ASP A 225 5.12 -4.81 -5.76
C ASP A 225 3.71 -4.22 -5.73
N ASN A 226 3.22 -3.79 -6.87
CA ASN A 226 1.87 -3.32 -6.98
C ASN A 226 1.29 -3.66 -8.35
N ASP A 227 0.35 -4.57 -8.32
CA ASP A 227 -0.57 -4.83 -9.42
C ASP A 227 -1.67 -3.74 -9.47
N PHE A 228 -1.29 -2.50 -9.18
CA PHE A 228 -2.21 -1.36 -9.17
C PHE A 228 -2.59 -0.98 -10.59
N SER A 229 -3.68 -1.55 -11.09
CA SER A 229 -4.13 -1.40 -12.49
C SER A 229 -4.49 0.03 -12.89
N LEU A 230 -4.67 0.94 -11.96
CA LEU A 230 -4.97 2.36 -12.20
C LEU A 230 -3.73 3.25 -12.20
N LEU A 231 -2.62 2.78 -11.64
CA LEU A 231 -1.34 3.48 -11.66
C LEU A 231 -0.34 2.55 -12.35
N PRO A 232 0.52 3.06 -13.23
CA PRO A 232 1.53 2.22 -13.82
C PRO A 232 2.39 1.65 -12.70
N GLY A 233 2.25 0.34 -12.43
CA GLY A 233 3.09 -0.43 -11.52
C GLY A 233 4.52 -0.06 -11.80
N GLY A 234 5.25 0.47 -10.81
CA GLY A 234 6.47 1.16 -11.12
C GLY A 234 7.61 0.84 -10.21
N SER A 235 8.74 0.86 -10.83
CA SER A 235 10.01 1.03 -10.17
C SER A 235 10.22 2.52 -9.94
N PHE A 236 10.48 2.91 -8.70
CA PHE A 236 10.77 4.30 -8.34
C PHE A 236 12.26 4.54 -8.23
N PRO A 237 12.79 5.64 -8.81
CA PRO A 237 14.19 5.98 -8.66
C PRO A 237 14.56 6.11 -7.19
N VAL A 238 15.74 5.67 -6.84
CA VAL A 238 16.24 5.80 -5.48
C VAL A 238 17.49 6.68 -5.42
N TYR A 239 17.69 7.29 -4.28
CA TYR A 239 18.72 8.29 -4.05
C TYR A 239 19.63 7.89 -2.92
N THR A 240 20.86 8.35 -2.99
CA THR A 240 21.81 8.37 -1.87
C THR A 240 22.01 9.78 -1.37
N LEU A 241 22.14 9.95 -0.07
CA LEU A 241 22.49 11.22 0.55
C LEU A 241 24.02 11.36 0.66
N SER A 242 24.55 12.43 0.11
CA SER A 242 25.95 12.85 0.27
C SER A 242 26.02 14.06 1.17
N ASN A 243 26.61 13.90 2.36
CA ASN A 243 26.85 15.00 3.30
C ASN A 243 28.22 14.86 3.98
N LYS A 244 28.75 15.97 4.49
CA LYS A 244 30.08 16.01 5.09
C LYS A 244 30.16 15.28 6.44
N ASN A 245 29.04 15.12 7.14
CA ASN A 245 28.99 14.63 8.51
C ASN A 245 28.57 13.17 8.62
N GLY A 246 28.28 12.49 7.50
CA GLY A 246 27.75 11.12 7.49
C GLY A 246 26.39 10.98 8.19
N GLN A 247 25.69 12.08 8.42
CA GLN A 247 24.43 12.10 9.17
C GLN A 247 23.33 11.42 8.33
N ALA A 248 22.63 10.48 8.95
CA ALA A 248 21.48 9.82 8.30
C ALA A 248 20.29 10.79 8.16
N CYS A 249 19.54 10.65 7.10
CA CYS A 249 18.26 11.33 6.91
C CYS A 249 17.23 10.74 7.88
N GLN A 250 16.83 11.52 8.88
CA GLN A 250 15.89 11.14 9.93
C GLN A 250 14.88 12.27 10.16
N THR A 251 13.83 12.00 10.92
CA THR A 251 12.78 12.97 11.27
C THR A 251 12.23 13.68 10.03
N TYR A 252 12.18 15.00 10.01
CA TYR A 252 11.64 15.78 8.90
C TYR A 252 12.32 15.48 7.54
N CYS A 253 13.63 15.19 7.55
CA CYS A 253 14.31 14.72 6.35
C CYS A 253 13.68 13.43 5.80
N ALA A 254 13.42 12.46 6.66
CA ALA A 254 12.85 11.17 6.25
C ALA A 254 11.40 11.26 5.76
N LEU A 255 10.69 12.33 6.09
CA LEU A 255 9.35 12.59 5.59
C LEU A 255 9.37 13.08 4.13
N LEU A 256 10.36 13.91 3.78
CA LEU A 256 10.55 14.40 2.41
C LEU A 256 11.32 13.39 1.54
N TRP A 257 12.22 12.65 2.18
CA TRP A 257 13.04 11.61 1.55
C TRP A 257 12.80 10.28 2.27
N PRO A 258 11.66 9.62 2.03
CA PRO A 258 11.32 8.37 2.70
C PRO A 258 12.42 7.33 2.52
N PRO A 259 12.82 6.62 3.59
CA PRO A 259 13.77 5.53 3.47
C PRO A 259 13.16 4.38 2.68
N VAL A 260 13.95 3.74 1.85
CA VAL A 260 13.56 2.50 1.17
C VAL A 260 13.60 1.36 2.18
N LEU A 261 12.45 0.94 2.69
CA LEU A 261 12.35 -0.08 3.75
C LEU A 261 12.22 -1.49 3.19
N THR A 262 12.66 -2.49 3.97
CA THR A 262 12.56 -3.91 3.62
C THR A 262 12.44 -4.79 4.88
N SER A 263 11.72 -5.91 4.78
CA SER A 263 11.63 -6.90 5.87
C SER A 263 12.84 -7.84 5.95
N GLY A 264 13.57 -8.01 4.85
CA GLY A 264 14.69 -8.94 4.73
C GLY A 264 15.86 -8.37 3.92
N GLN A 265 16.66 -9.24 3.33
CA GLN A 265 17.63 -8.83 2.32
C GLN A 265 16.88 -8.43 1.05
N PRO A 266 17.16 -7.25 0.45
CA PRO A 266 16.56 -6.87 -0.81
C PRO A 266 17.00 -7.81 -1.93
N GLU A 267 16.15 -8.01 -2.93
CA GLU A 267 16.44 -8.85 -4.08
C GLU A 267 16.98 -8.02 -5.23
N ALA A 268 18.02 -8.53 -5.89
CA ALA A 268 18.56 -7.91 -7.09
C ALA A 268 17.72 -8.32 -8.31
N GLY A 269 17.09 -7.35 -8.94
CA GLY A 269 16.48 -7.48 -10.26
C GLY A 269 17.46 -7.20 -11.39
N ASN A 270 16.93 -6.97 -12.59
CA ASN A 270 17.71 -6.77 -13.79
C ASN A 270 18.75 -5.65 -13.65
N GLY A 271 19.99 -5.92 -14.03
CA GLY A 271 21.07 -4.94 -14.05
C GLY A 271 21.63 -4.54 -12.69
N VAL A 272 21.24 -5.22 -11.60
CA VAL A 272 21.72 -4.97 -10.23
C VAL A 272 22.46 -6.18 -9.71
N ALA A 273 23.65 -5.97 -9.14
CA ALA A 273 24.41 -7.05 -8.52
C ALA A 273 23.97 -7.28 -7.08
N GLN A 274 23.59 -8.51 -6.73
CA GLN A 274 23.11 -8.86 -5.39
C GLN A 274 24.09 -8.47 -4.27
N HIS A 275 25.39 -8.62 -4.49
CA HIS A 275 26.41 -8.27 -3.49
C HIS A 275 26.55 -6.77 -3.23
N ALA A 276 26.01 -5.92 -4.11
CA ALA A 276 25.99 -4.46 -3.91
C ALA A 276 24.82 -4.01 -3.02
N LEU A 277 23.83 -4.87 -2.83
CA LEU A 277 22.68 -4.62 -1.95
C LEU A 277 22.97 -5.07 -0.52
N GLY A 278 22.49 -4.30 0.44
CA GLY A 278 22.59 -4.59 1.86
C GLY A 278 21.47 -3.94 2.65
N VAL A 279 21.56 -4.01 3.96
CA VAL A 279 20.57 -3.46 4.89
C VAL A 279 21.26 -2.77 6.05
N VAL A 280 20.72 -1.62 6.46
CA VAL A 280 21.07 -0.95 7.71
C VAL A 280 19.82 -0.88 8.60
N VAL A 281 19.99 -1.09 9.91
CA VAL A 281 18.93 -0.90 10.90
C VAL A 281 18.91 0.56 11.32
N ARG A 282 17.75 1.18 11.21
CA ARG A 282 17.50 2.56 11.63
C ARG A 282 17.26 2.65 13.14
N PRO A 283 17.37 3.86 13.75
CA PRO A 283 17.10 4.03 15.18
C PRO A 283 15.68 3.64 15.63
N ASP A 284 14.70 3.77 14.74
CA ASP A 284 13.32 3.34 14.98
C ASP A 284 13.13 1.82 14.91
N GLY A 285 14.18 1.08 14.55
CA GLY A 285 14.19 -0.37 14.40
C GLY A 285 13.73 -0.86 13.03
N THR A 286 13.36 0.01 12.12
CA THR A 286 13.08 -0.36 10.72
C THR A 286 14.38 -0.70 9.98
N ARG A 287 14.26 -1.45 8.89
CA ARG A 287 15.39 -1.92 8.08
C ARG A 287 15.38 -1.20 6.75
N GLN A 288 16.44 -0.46 6.47
CA GLN A 288 16.58 0.32 5.23
C GLN A 288 17.55 -0.34 4.27
N VAL A 289 17.16 -0.40 2.99
CA VAL A 289 18.02 -0.91 1.92
C VAL A 289 19.23 -0.02 1.75
N THR A 290 20.38 -0.63 1.49
CA THR A 290 21.62 0.06 1.11
C THR A 290 22.11 -0.43 -0.26
N TYR A 291 22.79 0.44 -0.99
CA TYR A 291 23.55 0.09 -2.19
C TYR A 291 25.01 0.49 -2.02
N LYS A 292 25.91 -0.48 -2.13
CA LYS A 292 27.35 -0.27 -1.83
C LYS A 292 27.57 0.41 -0.49
N GLY A 293 26.79 -0.02 0.54
CA GLY A 293 26.84 0.50 1.91
C GLY A 293 26.16 1.86 2.14
N LYS A 294 25.63 2.52 1.12
CA LYS A 294 24.92 3.80 1.25
C LYS A 294 23.42 3.58 1.39
N PRO A 295 22.74 4.14 2.43
CA PRO A 295 21.30 4.06 2.57
C PRO A 295 20.56 4.68 1.40
N LEU A 296 19.44 4.06 1.01
CA LEU A 296 18.62 4.47 -0.13
C LEU A 296 17.34 5.18 0.33
N TYR A 297 16.96 6.19 -0.42
CA TYR A 297 15.79 7.03 -0.16
C TYR A 297 14.93 7.15 -1.42
N LEU A 298 13.64 7.33 -1.22
CA LEU A 298 12.70 7.83 -2.23
C LEU A 298 12.65 9.37 -2.15
N PHE A 299 11.96 9.99 -3.09
CA PHE A 299 11.62 11.41 -3.04
C PHE A 299 10.12 11.60 -3.26
N ILE A 300 9.46 12.33 -2.35
CA ILE A 300 7.99 12.46 -2.38
C ILE A 300 7.45 13.17 -3.63
N GLU A 301 8.29 13.93 -4.33
CA GLU A 301 7.89 14.62 -5.57
C GLU A 301 8.25 13.84 -6.84
N ASP A 302 8.80 12.63 -6.74
CA ASP A 302 8.99 11.73 -7.89
C ASP A 302 7.69 11.01 -8.27
N ALA A 303 6.60 11.38 -7.63
CA ALA A 303 5.31 10.82 -7.89
C ALA A 303 4.81 11.15 -9.29
N TYR A 304 3.94 10.28 -9.74
CA TYR A 304 3.22 10.25 -11.00
C TYR A 304 2.93 11.62 -11.64
N ILE A 305 3.27 11.75 -12.92
CA ILE A 305 2.79 12.84 -13.78
C ILE A 305 1.59 12.30 -14.59
N PRO A 306 0.39 12.88 -14.42
CA PRO A 306 -0.78 12.44 -15.20
C PRO A 306 -0.52 12.45 -16.70
N GLY A 307 -0.82 11.33 -17.37
CA GLY A 307 -0.64 11.18 -18.82
C GLY A 307 0.71 10.67 -19.29
N VAL A 308 1.66 10.42 -18.39
CA VAL A 308 2.96 9.80 -18.72
C VAL A 308 2.96 8.36 -18.24
N THR A 309 2.77 7.41 -19.14
CA THR A 309 2.83 5.98 -18.83
C THR A 309 4.28 5.54 -18.62
N GLY A 310 4.58 4.96 -17.48
CA GLY A 310 5.80 4.17 -17.25
C GLY A 310 7.08 4.93 -16.99
N THR A 311 7.06 6.26 -16.82
CA THR A 311 8.26 7.02 -16.48
C THR A 311 8.06 7.81 -15.21
N GLN A 312 8.75 7.42 -14.18
CA GLN A 312 8.94 8.21 -12.97
C GLN A 312 9.81 9.43 -13.32
N SER A 313 9.58 10.55 -12.67
CA SER A 313 10.51 11.65 -12.71
C SER A 313 11.69 11.39 -11.77
N ILE A 314 12.80 12.05 -12.02
CA ILE A 314 13.98 12.06 -11.13
C ILE A 314 14.15 13.47 -10.55
N ASN A 315 13.07 14.05 -10.04
CA ASN A 315 13.02 15.42 -9.54
C ASN A 315 14.00 15.65 -8.38
N GLY A 316 14.33 14.60 -7.65
CA GLY A 316 15.29 14.64 -6.56
C GLY A 316 16.75 14.62 -6.97
N ALA A 317 17.08 14.44 -8.26
CA ALA A 317 18.47 14.31 -8.71
C ALA A 317 19.25 15.62 -8.54
N GLY A 318 20.33 15.58 -7.74
CA GLY A 318 21.15 16.74 -7.45
C GLY A 318 20.52 17.74 -6.47
N ALA A 319 19.42 17.39 -5.81
CA ALA A 319 18.75 18.26 -4.85
C ALA A 319 19.68 18.60 -3.68
N VAL A 320 19.97 19.88 -3.51
CA VAL A 320 20.77 20.42 -2.39
C VAL A 320 19.82 20.79 -1.26
N THR A 321 19.97 20.16 -0.13
CA THR A 321 19.12 20.33 1.05
C THR A 321 19.95 20.70 2.28
N PRO A 322 19.32 21.12 3.39
CA PRO A 322 20.03 21.32 4.65
C PRO A 322 20.75 20.08 5.18
N TRP A 323 20.35 18.90 4.75
CA TRP A 323 20.93 17.61 5.17
C TRP A 323 22.07 17.14 4.26
N GLY A 324 22.22 17.72 3.09
CA GLY A 324 23.19 17.34 2.08
C GLY A 324 22.58 17.28 0.67
N THR A 325 23.30 16.65 -0.25
CA THR A 325 22.87 16.51 -1.64
C THR A 325 22.37 15.10 -1.90
N PHE A 326 21.18 14.98 -2.46
CA PHE A 326 20.62 13.71 -2.90
C PHE A 326 20.95 13.47 -4.38
N ASN A 327 21.43 12.28 -4.68
CA ASN A 327 21.83 11.91 -6.04
C ASN A 327 21.26 10.55 -6.41
N THR A 328 20.81 10.42 -7.65
CA THR A 328 20.51 9.13 -8.25
C THR A 328 21.76 8.26 -8.33
N ILE A 329 21.56 6.97 -8.54
CA ILE A 329 22.63 6.00 -8.70
C ILE A 329 22.62 5.53 -10.16
N PRO A 330 23.49 6.08 -11.02
CA PRO A 330 23.57 5.64 -12.40
C PRO A 330 24.07 4.20 -12.46
N LEU A 331 23.48 3.40 -13.34
CA LEU A 331 23.86 2.04 -13.65
C LEU A 331 24.32 1.96 -15.11
N SER A 332 25.35 1.17 -15.36
CA SER A 332 25.90 0.93 -16.69
C SER A 332 25.03 -0.02 -17.52
#